data_6366c9c5a4e2e3aa2c6f6d47e7fca8ad
#
_entry.id   6366c9c5a4e2e3aa2c6f6d47e7fca8ad
#
_cell.length_a   1.000
_cell.length_b   1.000
_cell.length_c   1.000
_cell.angle_alpha   90.00
_cell.angle_beta   90.00
_cell.angle_gamma   90.00
#
_symmetry.space_group_name_H-M   'P 1'
#
loop_
_entity.id
_entity.type
_entity.pdbx_description
1 polymer ?
#
loop_
_entity_poly.entity_id
_entity_poly.type
_entity_poly.pdbx_seq_one_letter_code
_entity_poly.pdbx_strand_id
1 'polypeptide(L)'
;MRILLSNDDGYFSPGIARLAEVLAGVAEITVVAPERDRSGASNSLTLDRPLSVKRAANGFLFVNGTPTDCVHLAVTGLLDQLPDMVVSGINLGANMGDDTIYSGTVAAATEGYLLGIPALAVSLASKAGRHFDTAAQVTLEMVERLRRVPMSGPVLLNLNVPDLPYDKLRGLEITRLGKRHKAEPVIKELSPRQETVYWVGPAGGAQDAGEGTDFYAVAAERVSVTPLQIDLTHFAQIPLLRDWMKQ
;
A
#
# COMPACT_ATOMS: atom_id res chain seq x y z
N MET A 1 -10.90 18.21 -7.29
CA MET A 1 -9.87 17.15 -7.18
C MET A 1 -10.57 15.81 -7.28
N ARG A 2 -10.06 14.89 -8.07
CA ARG A 2 -10.57 13.51 -8.25
C ARG A 2 -9.57 12.56 -7.64
N ILE A 3 -10.04 11.64 -6.81
CA ILE A 3 -9.19 10.64 -6.16
C ILE A 3 -9.70 9.24 -6.52
N LEU A 4 -8.81 8.40 -7.03
CA LEU A 4 -9.03 6.98 -7.17
C LEU A 4 -8.61 6.27 -5.88
N LEU A 5 -9.53 5.54 -5.26
CA LEU A 5 -9.25 4.67 -4.12
C LEU A 5 -9.18 3.21 -4.56
N SER A 6 -8.19 2.51 -4.03
CA SER A 6 -8.05 1.05 -4.14
C SER A 6 -7.53 0.47 -2.82
N ASN A 7 -7.39 -0.84 -2.73
CA ASN A 7 -6.79 -1.57 -1.60
C ASN A 7 -6.49 -3.02 -2.01
N ASP A 8 -6.01 -3.84 -1.07
CA ASP A 8 -5.88 -5.29 -1.22
C ASP A 8 -6.82 -6.09 -0.30
N ASP A 9 -7.40 -5.48 0.74
CA ASP A 9 -8.38 -6.13 1.62
C ASP A 9 -9.76 -6.39 0.96
N GLY A 10 -9.99 -5.80 -0.23
CA GLY A 10 -11.25 -5.91 -0.98
C GLY A 10 -12.19 -4.71 -0.79
N TYR A 11 -13.11 -4.53 -1.77
CA TYR A 11 -14.01 -3.37 -1.85
C TYR A 11 -14.96 -3.20 -0.64
N PHE A 12 -15.20 -4.26 0.13
CA PHE A 12 -16.09 -4.30 1.29
C PHE A 12 -15.36 -4.04 2.63
N SER A 13 -14.03 -3.84 2.60
CA SER A 13 -13.26 -3.66 3.83
C SER A 13 -13.60 -2.35 4.55
N PRO A 14 -13.56 -2.32 5.88
CA PRO A 14 -13.87 -1.11 6.64
C PRO A 14 -12.88 0.02 6.37
N GLY A 15 -11.62 -0.31 6.06
CA GLY A 15 -10.57 0.67 5.78
C GLY A 15 -10.88 1.52 4.55
N ILE A 16 -11.23 0.91 3.41
CA ILE A 16 -11.55 1.66 2.19
C ILE A 16 -12.88 2.41 2.30
N ALA A 17 -13.86 1.83 3.00
CA ALA A 17 -15.14 2.48 3.23
C ALA A 17 -14.96 3.77 4.05
N ARG A 18 -14.19 3.70 5.13
CA ARG A 18 -13.92 4.86 5.98
C ARG A 18 -13.10 5.92 5.25
N LEU A 19 -12.12 5.49 4.46
CA LEU A 19 -11.30 6.39 3.66
C LEU A 19 -12.15 7.15 2.63
N ALA A 20 -13.05 6.44 1.93
CA ALA A 20 -13.96 7.04 0.96
C ALA A 20 -14.89 8.08 1.61
N GLU A 21 -15.45 7.77 2.78
CA GLU A 21 -16.32 8.68 3.52
C GLU A 21 -15.60 9.99 3.91
N VAL A 22 -14.39 9.89 4.47
CA VAL A 22 -13.63 11.06 4.94
C VAL A 22 -13.17 11.92 3.77
N LEU A 23 -12.66 11.32 2.70
CA LEU A 23 -12.14 12.06 1.55
C LEU A 23 -13.25 12.65 0.65
N ALA A 24 -14.47 12.12 0.70
CA ALA A 24 -15.60 12.68 -0.05
C ALA A 24 -15.92 14.14 0.33
N GLY A 25 -15.50 14.58 1.51
CA GLY A 25 -15.66 15.98 1.94
C GLY A 25 -14.77 16.98 1.19
N VAL A 26 -13.71 16.52 0.52
CA VAL A 26 -12.70 17.38 -0.13
C VAL A 26 -12.42 17.03 -1.60
N ALA A 27 -12.92 15.89 -2.09
CA ALA A 27 -12.65 15.39 -3.44
C ALA A 27 -13.83 14.57 -3.98
N GLU A 28 -13.88 14.44 -5.29
CA GLU A 28 -14.70 13.45 -5.99
C GLU A 28 -14.00 12.09 -5.90
N ILE A 29 -14.68 11.10 -5.32
CA ILE A 29 -14.12 9.79 -5.03
C ILE A 29 -14.64 8.73 -5.99
N THR A 30 -13.73 8.01 -6.61
CA THR A 30 -14.02 6.75 -7.31
C THR A 30 -13.30 5.62 -6.60
N VAL A 31 -14.02 4.54 -6.27
CA VAL A 31 -13.44 3.34 -5.67
C VAL A 31 -13.42 2.22 -6.70
N VAL A 32 -12.23 1.65 -6.94
CA VAL A 32 -12.03 0.45 -7.74
C VAL A 32 -11.09 -0.48 -6.96
N ALA A 33 -11.62 -1.58 -6.45
CA ALA A 33 -10.89 -2.47 -5.54
C ALA A 33 -11.12 -3.95 -5.89
N PRO A 34 -10.32 -4.88 -5.39
CA PRO A 34 -10.54 -6.31 -5.61
C PRO A 34 -11.87 -6.81 -5.05
N GLU A 35 -12.43 -7.85 -5.68
CA GLU A 35 -13.67 -8.50 -5.22
C GLU A 35 -13.53 -9.20 -3.86
N ARG A 36 -12.29 -9.53 -3.46
CA ARG A 36 -11.95 -10.23 -2.22
C ARG A 36 -10.55 -9.82 -1.75
N ASP A 37 -10.17 -10.26 -0.57
CA ASP A 37 -8.81 -10.12 -0.05
C ASP A 37 -7.77 -10.70 -1.02
N ARG A 38 -6.73 -9.90 -1.30
CA ARG A 38 -5.59 -10.18 -2.16
C ARG A 38 -4.26 -9.89 -1.45
N SER A 39 -4.24 -10.05 -0.14
CA SER A 39 -3.01 -9.87 0.65
C SER A 39 -1.84 -10.68 0.07
N GLY A 40 -0.68 -10.06 -0.03
CA GLY A 40 0.52 -10.66 -0.63
C GLY A 40 0.51 -10.74 -2.15
N ALA A 41 -0.41 -10.06 -2.85
CA ALA A 41 -0.47 -10.08 -4.32
C ALA A 41 0.73 -9.40 -4.99
N SER A 42 1.47 -8.52 -4.29
CA SER A 42 2.59 -7.77 -4.86
C SER A 42 2.20 -6.99 -6.13
N ASN A 43 3.18 -6.50 -6.89
CA ASN A 43 2.98 -5.77 -8.15
C ASN A 43 2.67 -6.73 -9.31
N SER A 44 1.54 -7.44 -9.26
CA SER A 44 1.18 -8.42 -10.28
C SER A 44 -0.01 -7.98 -11.13
N LEU A 45 0.10 -8.14 -12.45
CA LEU A 45 -0.97 -7.96 -13.42
C LEU A 45 -1.53 -9.32 -13.84
N THR A 46 -2.84 -9.40 -14.02
CA THR A 46 -3.52 -10.59 -14.55
C THR A 46 -3.52 -10.55 -16.07
N LEU A 47 -2.64 -11.35 -16.69
CA LEU A 47 -2.45 -11.39 -18.15
C LEU A 47 -2.98 -12.68 -18.80
N ASP A 48 -3.38 -13.67 -18.01
CA ASP A 48 -3.78 -15.03 -18.44
C ASP A 48 -5.28 -15.17 -18.70
N ARG A 49 -6.08 -14.18 -18.32
CA ARG A 49 -7.55 -14.19 -18.44
C ARG A 49 -8.14 -12.77 -18.48
N PRO A 50 -9.36 -12.60 -19.02
CA PRO A 50 -10.07 -11.34 -18.95
C PRO A 50 -10.49 -11.01 -17.52
N LEU A 51 -10.52 -9.71 -17.22
CA LEU A 51 -11.02 -9.17 -15.96
C LEU A 51 -12.46 -8.69 -16.11
N SER A 52 -13.27 -8.89 -15.08
CA SER A 52 -14.63 -8.37 -15.00
C SER A 52 -14.74 -7.28 -13.95
N VAL A 53 -15.49 -6.24 -14.28
CA VAL A 53 -15.78 -5.11 -13.39
C VAL A 53 -17.26 -5.15 -13.04
N LYS A 54 -17.58 -5.04 -11.76
CA LYS A 54 -18.95 -4.97 -11.27
C LYS A 54 -19.11 -3.81 -10.31
N ARG A 55 -20.36 -3.38 -10.10
CA ARG A 55 -20.72 -2.30 -9.19
C ARG A 55 -21.46 -2.87 -7.98
N ALA A 56 -20.99 -2.53 -6.80
CA ALA A 56 -21.63 -2.85 -5.52
C ALA A 56 -22.79 -1.89 -5.22
N ALA A 57 -23.65 -2.26 -4.25
CA ALA A 57 -24.81 -1.46 -3.85
C ALA A 57 -24.43 -0.05 -3.34
N ASN A 58 -23.25 0.10 -2.73
CA ASN A 58 -22.72 1.38 -2.28
C ASN A 58 -22.06 2.22 -3.41
N GLY A 59 -22.10 1.75 -4.66
CA GLY A 59 -21.54 2.44 -5.82
C GLY A 59 -20.08 2.10 -6.12
N PHE A 60 -19.38 1.40 -5.23
CA PHE A 60 -18.00 0.99 -5.45
C PHE A 60 -17.87 0.00 -6.60
N LEU A 61 -16.84 0.15 -7.40
CA LEU A 61 -16.49 -0.83 -8.44
C LEU A 61 -15.56 -1.88 -7.85
N PHE A 62 -15.77 -3.14 -8.25
CA PHE A 62 -14.88 -4.22 -7.85
C PHE A 62 -14.50 -5.12 -9.02
N VAL A 63 -13.28 -5.65 -8.96
CA VAL A 63 -12.62 -6.40 -10.03
C VAL A 63 -12.22 -7.77 -9.51
N ASN A 64 -12.37 -8.81 -10.35
CA ASN A 64 -11.88 -10.16 -10.05
C ASN A 64 -10.35 -10.29 -10.29
N GLY A 65 -9.61 -9.24 -10.03
CA GLY A 65 -8.18 -9.09 -10.26
C GLY A 65 -7.38 -8.80 -9.00
N THR A 66 -6.15 -8.35 -9.20
CA THR A 66 -5.22 -7.87 -8.17
C THR A 66 -5.48 -6.39 -7.85
N PRO A 67 -4.90 -5.84 -6.76
CA PRO A 67 -4.92 -4.39 -6.52
C PRO A 67 -4.31 -3.56 -7.66
N THR A 68 -3.23 -4.06 -8.25
CA THR A 68 -2.59 -3.46 -9.43
C THR A 68 -3.55 -3.42 -10.62
N ASP A 69 -4.25 -4.55 -10.91
CA ASP A 69 -5.26 -4.60 -11.98
C ASP A 69 -6.38 -3.56 -11.78
N CYS A 70 -6.81 -3.35 -10.54
CA CYS A 70 -7.86 -2.39 -10.21
C CYS A 70 -7.47 -0.97 -10.60
N VAL A 71 -6.27 -0.54 -10.23
CA VAL A 71 -5.76 0.79 -10.57
C VAL A 71 -5.47 0.91 -12.06
N HIS A 72 -4.84 -0.12 -12.65
CA HIS A 72 -4.55 -0.15 -14.08
C HIS A 72 -5.82 0.01 -14.91
N LEU A 73 -6.83 -0.85 -14.68
CA LEU A 73 -8.11 -0.77 -15.40
C LEU A 73 -8.82 0.57 -15.19
N ALA A 74 -8.81 1.09 -13.94
CA ALA A 74 -9.44 2.36 -13.65
C ALA A 74 -8.84 3.49 -14.49
N VAL A 75 -7.53 3.62 -14.50
CA VAL A 75 -6.81 4.72 -15.14
C VAL A 75 -6.78 4.58 -16.67
N THR A 76 -6.65 3.34 -17.18
CA THR A 76 -6.45 3.11 -18.61
C THR A 76 -7.74 2.82 -19.39
N GLY A 77 -8.88 2.57 -18.71
CA GLY A 77 -10.08 2.14 -19.42
C GLY A 77 -11.44 2.43 -18.79
N LEU A 78 -11.54 2.66 -17.47
CA LEU A 78 -12.84 2.80 -16.82
C LEU A 78 -13.22 4.26 -16.53
N LEU A 79 -12.24 5.13 -16.35
CA LEU A 79 -12.47 6.53 -16.00
C LEU A 79 -12.42 7.41 -17.24
N ASP A 80 -13.45 8.25 -17.45
CA ASP A 80 -13.47 9.23 -18.54
C ASP A 80 -12.41 10.33 -18.36
N GLN A 81 -12.01 10.57 -17.12
CA GLN A 81 -11.01 11.57 -16.74
C GLN A 81 -10.03 10.98 -15.73
N LEU A 82 -8.75 11.24 -15.92
CA LEU A 82 -7.71 10.78 -15.02
C LEU A 82 -7.90 11.34 -13.60
N PRO A 83 -7.63 10.56 -12.56
CA PRO A 83 -7.61 11.05 -11.20
C PRO A 83 -6.39 11.95 -10.97
N ASP A 84 -6.53 12.91 -10.07
CA ASP A 84 -5.43 13.78 -9.65
C ASP A 84 -4.50 13.07 -8.64
N MET A 85 -4.99 12.00 -8.01
CA MET A 85 -4.26 11.21 -7.03
C MET A 85 -4.83 9.78 -6.93
N VAL A 86 -3.96 8.82 -6.68
CA VAL A 86 -4.33 7.45 -6.25
C VAL A 86 -4.05 7.30 -4.77
N VAL A 87 -5.02 6.82 -4.00
CA VAL A 87 -4.82 6.46 -2.58
C VAL A 87 -5.22 5.01 -2.40
N SER A 88 -4.26 4.19 -1.97
CA SER A 88 -4.47 2.77 -1.69
C SER A 88 -4.52 2.52 -0.18
N GLY A 89 -5.60 1.94 0.30
CA GLY A 89 -5.79 1.61 1.72
C GLY A 89 -7.25 1.85 2.17
N ILE A 90 -7.48 1.92 3.45
CA ILE A 90 -6.53 1.76 4.57
C ILE A 90 -6.34 0.26 4.81
N ASN A 91 -5.12 -0.22 4.68
CA ASN A 91 -4.78 -1.62 4.92
C ASN A 91 -4.88 -1.99 6.41
N LEU A 92 -5.39 -3.18 6.70
CA LEU A 92 -5.37 -3.75 8.04
C LEU A 92 -4.04 -4.49 8.28
N GLY A 93 -3.09 -3.80 8.83
CA GLY A 93 -1.73 -4.28 9.06
C GLY A 93 -0.69 -3.34 8.46
N ALA A 94 0.49 -3.32 9.06
CA ALA A 94 1.59 -2.48 8.60
C ALA A 94 2.23 -3.01 7.31
N ASN A 95 2.67 -2.09 6.46
CA ASN A 95 3.52 -2.35 5.30
C ASN A 95 4.84 -1.60 5.49
N MET A 96 5.78 -2.21 6.22
CA MET A 96 7.05 -1.61 6.65
C MET A 96 8.25 -2.46 6.21
N GLY A 97 9.38 -1.79 6.02
CA GLY A 97 10.62 -2.45 5.62
C GLY A 97 10.47 -3.27 4.34
N ASP A 98 11.05 -4.46 4.33
CA ASP A 98 11.04 -5.36 3.16
C ASP A 98 9.63 -5.87 2.80
N ASP A 99 8.66 -5.81 3.73
CA ASP A 99 7.28 -6.25 3.46
C ASP A 99 6.58 -5.41 2.37
N THR A 100 7.04 -4.17 2.15
CA THR A 100 6.51 -3.28 1.09
C THR A 100 6.56 -3.93 -0.29
N ILE A 101 7.54 -4.81 -0.55
CA ILE A 101 7.72 -5.51 -1.83
C ILE A 101 6.56 -6.48 -2.10
N TYR A 102 6.00 -7.08 -1.04
CA TYR A 102 4.92 -8.08 -1.14
C TYR A 102 3.53 -7.46 -0.97
N SER A 103 3.44 -6.21 -0.55
CA SER A 103 2.19 -5.53 -0.22
C SER A 103 1.34 -5.24 -1.47
N GLY A 104 0.09 -5.69 -1.46
CA GLY A 104 -0.89 -5.31 -2.47
C GLY A 104 -1.34 -3.85 -2.34
N THR A 105 -1.39 -3.31 -1.12
CA THR A 105 -1.66 -1.89 -0.86
C THR A 105 -0.60 -1.00 -1.49
N VAL A 106 0.69 -1.30 -1.26
CA VAL A 106 1.80 -0.56 -1.87
C VAL A 106 1.80 -0.75 -3.39
N ALA A 107 1.47 -1.94 -3.88
CA ALA A 107 1.40 -2.25 -5.29
C ALA A 107 0.35 -1.42 -6.05
N ALA A 108 -0.84 -1.24 -5.49
CA ALA A 108 -1.87 -0.39 -6.09
C ALA A 108 -1.42 1.09 -6.17
N ALA A 109 -0.78 1.60 -5.11
CA ALA A 109 -0.20 2.95 -5.14
C ALA A 109 0.94 3.06 -6.17
N THR A 110 1.79 2.03 -6.24
CA THR A 110 2.88 1.94 -7.22
C THR A 110 2.36 1.98 -8.66
N GLU A 111 1.26 1.29 -8.95
CA GLU A 111 0.65 1.33 -10.30
C GLU A 111 0.18 2.74 -10.65
N GLY A 112 -0.47 3.44 -9.72
CA GLY A 112 -0.83 4.85 -9.92
C GLY A 112 0.38 5.73 -10.23
N TYR A 113 1.45 5.55 -9.47
CA TYR A 113 2.71 6.24 -9.69
C TYR A 113 3.34 5.95 -11.05
N LEU A 114 3.38 4.68 -11.48
CA LEU A 114 3.90 4.27 -12.79
C LEU A 114 3.08 4.84 -13.95
N LEU A 115 1.79 5.07 -13.74
CA LEU A 115 0.89 5.73 -14.68
C LEU A 115 0.96 7.27 -14.62
N GLY A 116 1.92 7.81 -13.87
CA GLY A 116 2.21 9.26 -13.80
C GLY A 116 1.32 10.03 -12.83
N ILE A 117 0.62 9.35 -11.91
CA ILE A 117 -0.30 9.95 -10.96
C ILE A 117 0.31 9.91 -9.56
N PRO A 118 0.31 11.03 -8.80
CA PRO A 118 0.73 11.02 -7.39
C PRO A 118 -0.03 9.96 -6.59
N ALA A 119 0.70 9.18 -5.78
CA ALA A 119 0.11 8.03 -5.10
C ALA A 119 0.51 7.92 -3.62
N LEU A 120 -0.45 7.51 -2.80
CA LEU A 120 -0.28 7.22 -1.38
C LEU A 120 -0.69 5.77 -1.10
N ALA A 121 0.15 5.02 -0.39
CA ALA A 121 -0.21 3.77 0.27
C ALA A 121 -0.41 4.04 1.76
N VAL A 122 -1.54 3.61 2.33
CA VAL A 122 -1.91 3.90 3.72
C VAL A 122 -2.23 2.62 4.47
N SER A 123 -1.57 2.42 5.59
CA SER A 123 -1.70 1.22 6.43
C SER A 123 -1.93 1.61 7.89
N LEU A 124 -2.89 0.95 8.54
CA LEU A 124 -3.05 0.97 9.99
C LEU A 124 -2.14 -0.09 10.58
N ALA A 125 -1.15 0.30 11.36
CA ALA A 125 -0.04 -0.55 11.82
C ALA A 125 -0.46 -1.51 12.95
N SER A 126 -1.57 -2.24 12.75
CA SER A 126 -2.11 -3.21 13.69
C SER A 126 -3.04 -4.18 12.98
N LYS A 127 -3.08 -5.42 13.43
CA LYS A 127 -4.10 -6.40 13.00
C LYS A 127 -5.41 -6.30 13.78
N ALA A 128 -5.47 -5.46 14.84
CA ALA A 128 -6.68 -5.26 15.63
C ALA A 128 -7.68 -4.30 14.95
N GLY A 129 -7.18 -3.32 14.18
CA GLY A 129 -7.99 -2.44 13.34
C GLY A 129 -9.00 -1.57 14.09
N ARG A 130 -8.57 -0.89 15.16
CA ARG A 130 -9.47 -0.12 16.02
C ARG A 130 -9.68 1.32 15.56
N HIS A 131 -8.64 1.94 15.00
CA HIS A 131 -8.61 3.38 14.74
C HIS A 131 -8.46 3.73 13.24
N PHE A 132 -9.31 3.14 12.39
CA PHE A 132 -9.39 3.52 10.98
C PHE A 132 -9.68 5.02 10.80
N ASP A 133 -10.43 5.63 11.75
CA ASP A 133 -10.69 7.06 11.76
C ASP A 133 -9.40 7.88 11.83
N THR A 134 -8.47 7.46 12.67
CA THR A 134 -7.16 8.11 12.80
C THR A 134 -6.38 8.04 11.48
N ALA A 135 -6.33 6.87 10.85
CA ALA A 135 -5.62 6.69 9.59
C ALA A 135 -6.29 7.49 8.44
N ALA A 136 -7.62 7.57 8.42
CA ALA A 136 -8.36 8.37 7.46
C ALA A 136 -8.12 9.87 7.65
N GLN A 137 -8.09 10.36 8.90
CA GLN A 137 -7.80 11.75 9.22
C GLN A 137 -6.36 12.13 8.81
N VAL A 138 -5.37 11.29 9.13
CA VAL A 138 -3.98 11.49 8.70
C VAL A 138 -3.87 11.53 7.17
N THR A 139 -4.62 10.66 6.48
CA THR A 139 -4.64 10.64 5.01
C THR A 139 -5.25 11.92 4.44
N LEU A 140 -6.36 12.41 5.03
CA LEU A 140 -6.98 13.67 4.63
C LEU A 140 -5.98 14.84 4.73
N GLU A 141 -5.28 14.94 5.83
CA GLU A 141 -4.28 15.99 6.05
C GLU A 141 -3.13 15.92 5.04
N MET A 142 -2.67 14.71 4.71
CA MET A 142 -1.64 14.50 3.70
C MET A 142 -2.12 14.88 2.30
N VAL A 143 -3.34 14.48 1.92
CA VAL A 143 -3.98 14.85 0.64
C VAL A 143 -4.13 16.37 0.52
N GLU A 144 -4.64 17.03 1.56
CA GLU A 144 -4.79 18.49 1.57
C GLU A 144 -3.45 19.21 1.53
N ARG A 145 -2.43 18.68 2.21
CA ARG A 145 -1.07 19.22 2.17
C ARG A 145 -0.47 19.14 0.77
N LEU A 146 -0.56 17.98 0.12
CA LEU A 146 -0.08 17.78 -1.25
C LEU A 146 -0.84 18.67 -2.26
N ARG A 147 -2.15 18.89 -2.05
CA ARG A 147 -2.96 19.79 -2.87
C ARG A 147 -2.50 21.24 -2.73
N ARG A 148 -2.21 21.71 -1.50
CA ARG A 148 -1.81 23.10 -1.23
C ARG A 148 -0.36 23.39 -1.63
N VAL A 149 0.52 22.42 -1.40
CA VAL A 149 1.97 22.54 -1.65
C VAL A 149 2.41 21.30 -2.42
N PRO A 150 2.22 21.27 -3.75
CA PRO A 150 2.64 20.14 -4.57
C PRO A 150 4.14 19.89 -4.43
N MET A 151 4.52 18.63 -4.30
CA MET A 151 5.92 18.23 -4.33
C MET A 151 6.45 18.29 -5.76
N SER A 152 7.72 18.65 -5.92
CA SER A 152 8.39 18.59 -7.21
C SER A 152 8.73 17.13 -7.56
N GLY A 153 8.39 16.70 -8.77
CA GLY A 153 8.66 15.35 -9.26
C GLY A 153 7.57 14.33 -8.87
N PRO A 154 7.81 13.07 -9.22
CA PRO A 154 6.84 12.00 -8.97
C PRO A 154 6.71 11.70 -7.48
N VAL A 155 5.49 11.44 -7.03
CA VAL A 155 5.15 11.21 -5.62
C VAL A 155 4.63 9.80 -5.42
N LEU A 156 5.34 9.01 -4.64
CA LEU A 156 4.86 7.75 -4.09
C LEU A 156 5.24 7.70 -2.62
N LEU A 157 4.24 7.81 -1.73
CA LEU A 157 4.46 7.80 -0.29
C LEU A 157 3.79 6.59 0.36
N ASN A 158 4.52 5.95 1.26
CA ASN A 158 4.02 4.86 2.10
C ASN A 158 3.83 5.35 3.52
N LEU A 159 2.58 5.37 3.99
CA LEU A 159 2.17 5.83 5.31
C LEU A 159 1.83 4.61 6.18
N ASN A 160 2.44 4.54 7.36
CA ASN A 160 2.06 3.59 8.40
C ASN A 160 1.61 4.37 9.64
N VAL A 161 0.34 4.21 10.01
CA VAL A 161 -0.31 4.94 11.09
C VAL A 161 -0.45 4.03 12.30
N PRO A 162 0.06 4.40 13.49
CA PRO A 162 -0.17 3.65 14.72
C PRO A 162 -1.68 3.49 15.01
N ASP A 163 -2.09 2.31 15.51
CA ASP A 163 -3.50 2.03 15.86
C ASP A 163 -3.87 2.67 17.20
N LEU A 164 -3.92 3.99 17.22
CA LEU A 164 -4.18 4.84 18.38
C LEU A 164 -5.25 5.89 18.06
N PRO A 165 -5.95 6.43 19.07
CA PRO A 165 -6.72 7.65 18.91
C PRO A 165 -5.86 8.79 18.35
N TYR A 166 -6.44 9.63 17.50
CA TYR A 166 -5.72 10.70 16.78
C TYR A 166 -4.96 11.63 17.74
N ASP A 167 -5.55 12.00 18.88
CA ASP A 167 -4.96 12.86 19.92
C ASP A 167 -3.79 12.21 20.68
N LYS A 168 -3.55 10.92 20.50
CA LYS A 168 -2.43 10.17 21.08
C LYS A 168 -1.25 10.02 20.14
N LEU A 169 -1.42 10.37 18.88
CA LEU A 169 -0.30 10.39 17.95
C LEU A 169 0.72 11.46 18.35
N ARG A 170 2.00 11.10 18.31
CA ARG A 170 3.11 12.01 18.61
C ARG A 170 3.64 12.75 17.39
N GLY A 171 2.79 12.95 16.39
CA GLY A 171 3.10 13.62 15.16
C GLY A 171 3.53 12.67 14.04
N LEU A 172 4.20 13.24 13.03
CA LEU A 172 4.61 12.56 11.80
C LEU A 172 6.14 12.58 11.71
N GLU A 173 6.72 11.49 11.20
CA GLU A 173 8.15 11.36 10.94
C GLU A 173 8.40 10.94 9.50
N ILE A 174 9.32 11.64 8.82
CA ILE A 174 9.81 11.21 7.50
C ILE A 174 10.85 10.13 7.71
N THR A 175 10.61 8.97 7.13
CA THR A 175 11.38 7.76 7.43
C THR A 175 11.98 7.14 6.18
N ARG A 176 12.93 6.25 6.38
CA ARG A 176 13.34 5.24 5.41
C ARG A 176 12.73 3.89 5.76
N LEU A 177 12.70 2.97 4.81
CA LEU A 177 12.37 1.58 5.10
C LEU A 177 13.42 0.97 6.04
N GLY A 178 12.95 0.29 7.09
CA GLY A 178 13.77 -0.59 7.89
C GLY A 178 13.97 -1.95 7.23
N LYS A 179 14.40 -2.96 8.00
CA LYS A 179 14.54 -4.34 7.54
C LYS A 179 13.90 -5.31 8.53
N ARG A 180 13.33 -6.39 8.01
CA ARG A 180 12.94 -7.53 8.82
C ARG A 180 14.07 -8.53 8.97
N HIS A 181 14.00 -9.34 10.01
CA HIS A 181 14.76 -10.58 10.07
C HIS A 181 14.34 -11.53 8.96
N LYS A 182 15.20 -12.52 8.68
CA LYS A 182 14.82 -13.64 7.82
C LYS A 182 13.48 -14.19 8.27
N ALA A 183 12.65 -14.57 7.28
CA ALA A 183 11.36 -15.19 7.54
C ALA A 183 11.54 -16.42 8.44
N GLU A 184 10.59 -16.64 9.34
CA GLU A 184 10.53 -17.85 10.14
C GLU A 184 10.38 -19.08 9.20
N PRO A 185 10.86 -20.26 9.66
CA PRO A 185 10.72 -21.47 8.86
C PRO A 185 9.27 -21.76 8.49
N VAL A 186 9.09 -22.42 7.35
CA VAL A 186 7.77 -22.93 6.95
C VAL A 186 7.19 -23.86 8.00
N ILE A 187 5.88 -23.76 8.23
CA ILE A 187 5.15 -24.66 9.13
C ILE A 187 4.63 -25.82 8.30
N LYS A 188 5.10 -27.03 8.62
CA LYS A 188 4.67 -28.26 7.97
C LYS A 188 3.54 -28.90 8.77
N GLU A 189 2.42 -29.20 8.10
CA GLU A 189 1.25 -29.85 8.70
C GLU A 189 0.71 -30.96 7.81
N LEU A 190 -0.21 -31.78 8.35
CA LEU A 190 -0.99 -32.74 7.59
C LEU A 190 -2.39 -32.17 7.34
N SER A 191 -2.83 -32.18 6.10
CA SER A 191 -4.21 -31.85 5.75
C SER A 191 -5.19 -32.89 6.33
N PRO A 192 -6.51 -32.62 6.41
CA PRO A 192 -7.50 -33.62 6.79
C PRO A 192 -7.48 -34.90 5.90
N ARG A 193 -6.89 -34.83 4.71
CA ARG A 193 -6.71 -35.95 3.79
C ARG A 193 -5.36 -36.67 3.94
N GLN A 194 -4.62 -36.35 5.02
CA GLN A 194 -3.28 -36.90 5.31
C GLN A 194 -2.21 -36.52 4.27
N GLU A 195 -2.41 -35.45 3.52
CA GLU A 195 -1.41 -34.89 2.62
C GLU A 195 -0.52 -33.89 3.37
N THR A 196 0.78 -33.93 3.12
CA THR A 196 1.69 -32.91 3.66
C THR A 196 1.45 -31.55 2.99
N VAL A 197 1.16 -30.54 3.79
CA VAL A 197 1.01 -29.15 3.37
C VAL A 197 1.98 -28.25 4.11
N TYR A 198 2.30 -27.10 3.52
CA TYR A 198 3.24 -26.16 4.08
C TYR A 198 2.61 -24.77 4.13
N TRP A 199 2.70 -24.11 5.28
CA TRP A 199 2.36 -22.72 5.43
C TRP A 199 3.63 -21.86 5.36
N VAL A 200 3.56 -20.73 4.67
CA VAL A 200 4.63 -19.72 4.77
C VAL A 200 4.68 -19.24 6.22
N GLY A 201 5.86 -19.29 6.81
CA GLY A 201 6.07 -18.84 8.19
C GLY A 201 5.75 -17.34 8.37
N PRO A 202 5.48 -16.89 9.59
CA PRO A 202 5.25 -15.48 9.87
C PRO A 202 6.48 -14.65 9.50
N ALA A 203 6.26 -13.38 9.19
CA ALA A 203 7.36 -12.45 9.04
C ALA A 203 8.15 -12.38 10.36
N GLY A 204 9.47 -12.44 10.27
CA GLY A 204 10.35 -12.30 11.44
C GLY A 204 10.25 -10.90 12.08
N GLY A 205 10.83 -10.74 13.26
CA GLY A 205 10.94 -9.44 13.93
C GLY A 205 11.72 -8.41 13.11
N ALA A 206 11.63 -7.15 13.48
CA ALA A 206 12.43 -6.10 12.85
C ALA A 206 13.92 -6.29 13.16
N GLN A 207 14.77 -6.26 12.13
CA GLN A 207 16.24 -6.34 12.25
C GLN A 207 16.87 -4.95 12.27
N ASP A 208 16.46 -4.08 11.33
CA ASP A 208 16.82 -2.67 11.31
C ASP A 208 15.56 -1.87 11.65
N ALA A 209 15.45 -1.52 12.94
CA ALA A 209 14.35 -0.76 13.52
C ALA A 209 14.87 0.44 14.33
N GLY A 210 16.09 0.90 14.01
CA GLY A 210 16.68 2.06 14.66
C GLY A 210 16.03 3.38 14.26
N GLU A 211 16.44 4.46 14.88
CA GLU A 211 15.98 5.82 14.61
C GLU A 211 16.00 6.15 13.10
N GLY A 212 14.97 6.84 12.64
CA GLY A 212 14.77 7.18 11.22
C GLY A 212 14.16 6.06 10.37
N THR A 213 13.86 4.87 10.94
CA THR A 213 13.12 3.83 10.22
C THR A 213 11.61 3.92 10.46
N ASP A 214 10.84 3.36 9.55
CA ASP A 214 9.40 3.21 9.65
C ASP A 214 8.98 2.40 10.91
N PHE A 215 9.72 1.34 11.25
CA PHE A 215 9.49 0.57 12.47
C PHE A 215 9.67 1.41 13.72
N TYR A 216 10.73 2.23 13.78
CA TYR A 216 11.00 3.09 14.93
C TYR A 216 9.91 4.15 15.11
N ALA A 217 9.53 4.83 14.03
CA ALA A 217 8.51 5.88 14.08
C ALA A 217 7.17 5.32 14.60
N VAL A 218 6.71 4.18 14.06
CA VAL A 218 5.47 3.54 14.50
C VAL A 218 5.55 3.07 15.96
N ALA A 219 6.67 2.48 16.37
CA ALA A 219 6.89 2.07 17.78
C ALA A 219 6.94 3.28 18.72
N ALA A 220 7.37 4.46 18.24
CA ALA A 220 7.37 5.72 18.98
C ALA A 220 6.02 6.47 18.89
N GLU A 221 4.93 5.80 18.46
CA GLU A 221 3.59 6.38 18.34
C GLU A 221 3.50 7.54 17.33
N ARG A 222 4.39 7.56 16.33
CA ARG A 222 4.43 8.54 15.24
C ARG A 222 3.97 7.91 13.92
N VAL A 223 3.32 8.71 13.11
CA VAL A 223 3.01 8.31 11.73
C VAL A 223 4.31 8.26 10.93
N SER A 224 4.64 7.10 10.38
CA SER A 224 5.75 6.96 9.45
C SER A 224 5.31 7.38 8.05
N VAL A 225 6.09 8.23 7.39
CA VAL A 225 5.92 8.62 5.99
C VAL A 225 7.22 8.35 5.25
N THR A 226 7.23 7.30 4.45
CA THR A 226 8.40 6.87 3.67
C THR A 226 8.19 7.18 2.20
N PRO A 227 9.02 8.04 1.58
CA PRO A 227 9.03 8.18 0.12
C PRO A 227 9.61 6.92 -0.51
N LEU A 228 8.91 6.35 -1.51
CA LEU A 228 9.34 5.15 -2.21
C LEU A 228 9.89 5.49 -3.60
N GLN A 229 10.79 4.64 -4.07
CA GLN A 229 11.37 4.67 -5.41
C GLN A 229 11.22 3.29 -6.05
N ILE A 230 10.87 3.25 -7.34
CA ILE A 230 10.61 2.00 -8.08
C ILE A 230 11.81 1.56 -8.91
N ASP A 231 12.74 2.48 -9.23
CA ASP A 231 13.93 2.12 -9.98
C ASP A 231 14.83 1.18 -9.15
N LEU A 232 14.85 -0.09 -9.54
CA LEU A 232 15.65 -1.15 -8.92
C LEU A 232 17.09 -1.19 -9.44
N THR A 233 17.48 -0.28 -10.34
CA THR A 233 18.84 -0.25 -10.90
C THR A 233 19.85 0.15 -9.83
N HIS A 234 20.82 -0.73 -9.55
CA HIS A 234 21.91 -0.40 -8.65
C HIS A 234 23.00 0.39 -9.38
N PHE A 235 22.77 1.69 -9.58
CA PHE A 235 23.64 2.56 -10.38
C PHE A 235 25.11 2.52 -9.98
N ALA A 236 25.42 2.44 -8.68
CA ALA A 236 26.78 2.36 -8.19
C ALA A 236 27.53 1.08 -8.59
N GLN A 237 26.81 0.00 -8.92
CA GLN A 237 27.42 -1.26 -9.38
C GLN A 237 27.67 -1.29 -10.88
N ILE A 238 27.07 -0.42 -11.68
CA ILE A 238 27.23 -0.44 -13.15
C ILE A 238 28.71 -0.29 -13.55
N PRO A 239 29.47 0.70 -13.06
CA PRO A 239 30.89 0.81 -13.40
C PRO A 239 31.71 -0.40 -12.92
N LEU A 240 31.45 -0.90 -11.72
CA LEU A 240 32.12 -2.06 -11.16
C LEU A 240 31.90 -3.31 -12.01
N LEU A 241 30.70 -3.55 -12.48
CA LEU A 241 30.36 -4.67 -13.35
C LEU A 241 31.02 -4.53 -14.73
N ARG A 242 31.05 -3.31 -15.29
CA ARG A 242 31.78 -3.04 -16.55
C ARG A 242 33.27 -3.38 -16.46
N ASP A 243 33.89 -3.06 -15.33
CA ASP A 243 35.31 -3.34 -15.16
C ASP A 243 35.59 -4.83 -14.92
N TRP A 244 34.71 -5.50 -14.18
CA TRP A 244 34.80 -6.94 -13.99
C TRP A 244 34.62 -7.72 -15.31
N MET A 245 33.75 -7.27 -16.23
CA MET A 245 33.55 -7.90 -17.55
C MET A 245 34.74 -7.75 -18.52
N LYS A 246 35.72 -6.90 -18.22
CA LYS A 246 36.96 -6.74 -19.04
C LYS A 246 38.10 -7.68 -18.62
N GLN A 247 37.98 -8.36 -17.50
CA GLN A 247 38.95 -9.32 -16.97
C GLN A 247 38.80 -10.69 -17.62
#